data_827d617e42991e379f0b58e2b34341b6
#
_entry.id   827d617e42991e379f0b58e2b34341b6
#
_cell.length_a   1.000
_cell.length_b   1.000
_cell.length_c   1.000
_cell.angle_alpha   90.00
_cell.angle_beta   90.00
_cell.angle_gamma   90.00
#
_symmetry.space_group_name_H-M   'P 1'
#
loop_
_entity.id
_entity.type
_entity.pdbx_description
1 polymer ?
#
loop_
_entity_poly.entity_id
_entity_poly.type
_entity_poly.pdbx_seq_one_letter_code
_entity_poly.pdbx_strand_id
1 'polypeptide(L)'
;MRYKSDLLPYAQNIVDAADKYDLDYRLIPAIAMQESNLCKKAPKDSHNCWGFAIYGKKVLKFDNYTDAINTVTKTLAIQYKGQGLETPEQIMTKYTPGSNGSWAKSVNYFMDQLAVAL
;
A
#
# COMPACT_ATOMS: atom_id res chain seq x y z
N MET A 1 -13.24 11.15 2.86
CA MET A 1 -11.80 10.88 2.97
C MET A 1 -11.02 12.19 2.93
N ARG A 2 -10.01 12.30 3.78
CA ARG A 2 -9.22 13.52 3.92
C ARG A 2 -8.37 13.83 2.67
N TYR A 3 -7.90 12.81 2.01
CA TYR A 3 -7.04 12.93 0.82
C TYR A 3 -7.83 12.64 -0.43
N LYS A 4 -7.72 13.54 -1.43
CA LYS A 4 -8.32 13.32 -2.74
C LYS A 4 -7.40 12.42 -3.56
N SER A 5 -7.96 11.36 -4.15
CA SER A 5 -7.17 10.37 -4.88
C SER A 5 -8.07 9.56 -5.80
N ASP A 6 -7.46 8.97 -6.83
CA ASP A 6 -8.13 8.00 -7.69
C ASP A 6 -8.57 6.76 -6.90
N LEU A 7 -8.00 6.53 -5.72
CA LEU A 7 -8.39 5.44 -4.83
C LEU A 7 -9.67 5.73 -4.03
N LEU A 8 -10.12 6.98 -3.98
CA LEU A 8 -11.30 7.33 -3.18
C LEU A 8 -12.53 6.50 -3.51
N PRO A 9 -12.90 6.27 -4.80
CA PRO A 9 -14.04 5.41 -5.13
C PRO A 9 -13.85 3.94 -4.71
N TYR A 10 -12.63 3.55 -4.38
CA TYR A 10 -12.27 2.17 -4.04
C TYR A 10 -12.06 1.95 -2.53
N ALA A 11 -12.46 2.90 -1.69
CA ALA A 11 -12.28 2.80 -0.23
C ALA A 11 -12.92 1.52 0.32
N GLN A 12 -14.13 1.16 -0.12
CA GLN A 12 -14.79 -0.06 0.32
C GLN A 12 -14.04 -1.31 -0.13
N ASN A 13 -13.49 -1.29 -1.35
CA ASN A 13 -12.67 -2.40 -1.85
C ASN A 13 -11.44 -2.63 -0.97
N ILE A 14 -10.82 -1.55 -0.50
CA ILE A 14 -9.65 -1.62 0.38
C ILE A 14 -10.02 -2.30 1.70
N VAL A 15 -11.13 -1.87 2.32
CA VAL A 15 -11.60 -2.45 3.58
C VAL A 15 -11.98 -3.91 3.40
N ASP A 16 -12.72 -4.25 2.34
CA ASP A 16 -13.16 -5.62 2.08
C ASP A 16 -11.96 -6.56 1.85
N ALA A 17 -10.97 -6.13 1.09
CA ALA A 17 -9.76 -6.92 0.84
C ALA A 17 -8.98 -7.13 2.14
N ALA A 18 -8.83 -6.08 2.95
CA ALA A 18 -8.14 -6.17 4.23
C ALA A 18 -8.84 -7.14 5.17
N ASP A 19 -10.17 -7.08 5.25
CA ASP A 19 -10.96 -8.02 6.07
C ASP A 19 -10.78 -9.46 5.58
N LYS A 20 -10.81 -9.66 4.27
CA LYS A 20 -10.66 -11.01 3.67
C LYS A 20 -9.33 -11.66 4.05
N TYR A 21 -8.27 -10.88 4.10
CA TYR A 21 -6.91 -11.38 4.36
C TYR A 21 -6.42 -11.09 5.77
N ASP A 22 -7.29 -10.59 6.65
CA ASP A 22 -6.97 -10.26 8.04
C ASP A 22 -5.76 -9.30 8.14
N LEU A 23 -5.84 -8.20 7.39
CA LEU A 23 -4.81 -7.18 7.35
C LEU A 23 -5.40 -5.85 7.82
N ASP A 24 -4.59 -5.01 8.45
CA ASP A 24 -5.01 -3.65 8.83
C ASP A 24 -5.29 -2.85 7.56
N TYR A 25 -6.54 -2.41 7.36
CA TYR A 25 -6.94 -1.70 6.15
C TYR A 25 -6.17 -0.39 5.95
N ARG A 26 -5.68 0.23 7.02
CA ARG A 26 -4.94 1.49 6.95
C ARG A 26 -3.59 1.34 6.26
N LEU A 27 -3.03 0.13 6.27
CA LEU A 27 -1.73 -0.15 5.68
C LEU A 27 -1.72 0.11 4.18
N ILE A 28 -2.80 -0.26 3.49
CA ILE A 28 -2.88 -0.14 2.03
C ILE A 28 -2.80 1.32 1.56
N PRO A 29 -3.67 2.24 2.05
CA PRO A 29 -3.54 3.63 1.62
C PRO A 29 -2.29 4.32 2.18
N ALA A 30 -1.79 3.91 3.34
CA ALA A 30 -0.58 4.50 3.90
C ALA A 30 0.65 4.19 3.03
N ILE A 31 0.78 2.95 2.55
CA ILE A 31 1.86 2.59 1.63
C ILE A 31 1.70 3.32 0.30
N ALA A 32 0.47 3.42 -0.23
CA ALA A 32 0.21 4.17 -1.45
C ALA A 32 0.61 5.64 -1.30
N MET A 33 0.34 6.24 -0.15
CA MET A 33 0.75 7.61 0.14
C MET A 33 2.27 7.75 0.13
N GLN A 34 2.98 6.83 0.78
CA GLN A 34 4.43 6.83 0.83
C GLN A 34 5.06 6.63 -0.55
N GLU A 35 4.53 5.70 -1.33
CA GLU A 35 5.15 5.30 -2.61
C GLU A 35 4.79 6.22 -3.78
N SER A 36 3.59 6.78 -3.80
CA SER A 36 3.11 7.50 -4.98
C SER A 36 2.25 8.72 -4.66
N ASN A 37 2.28 9.22 -3.44
CA ASN A 37 1.42 10.32 -3.00
C ASN A 37 -0.05 10.03 -3.36
N LEU A 38 -0.52 8.86 -2.95
CA LEU A 38 -1.87 8.34 -3.24
C LEU A 38 -2.16 8.32 -4.73
N CYS A 39 -1.31 7.62 -5.48
CA CYS A 39 -1.42 7.40 -6.91
C CYS A 39 -1.05 8.58 -7.79
N LYS A 40 -0.88 9.78 -7.25
CA LYS A 40 -0.56 10.97 -8.06
C LYS A 40 0.75 10.82 -8.83
N LYS A 41 1.71 10.06 -8.26
CA LYS A 41 3.01 9.81 -8.86
C LYS A 41 3.19 8.37 -9.33
N ALA A 42 2.10 7.60 -9.41
CA ALA A 42 2.16 6.23 -9.93
C ALA A 42 2.52 6.26 -11.42
N PRO A 43 3.21 5.21 -11.91
CA PRO A 43 3.48 5.13 -13.35
C PRO A 43 2.19 5.19 -14.15
N LYS A 44 2.24 5.92 -15.27
CA LYS A 44 1.07 6.17 -16.10
C LYS A 44 0.40 4.86 -16.53
N ASP A 45 -0.92 4.80 -16.40
CA ASP A 45 -1.76 3.65 -16.78
C ASP A 45 -1.40 2.33 -16.09
N SER A 46 -0.66 2.38 -14.98
CA SER A 46 -0.24 1.17 -14.29
C SER A 46 -1.20 0.72 -13.20
N HIS A 47 -2.01 1.62 -12.64
CA HIS A 47 -2.83 1.40 -11.45
C HIS A 47 -1.98 0.91 -10.25
N ASN A 48 -0.65 1.10 -10.33
CA ASN A 48 0.29 0.62 -9.33
C ASN A 48 0.72 1.77 -8.42
N CYS A 49 -0.09 2.04 -7.41
CA CYS A 49 0.14 3.13 -6.47
C CYS A 49 1.15 2.77 -5.37
N TRP A 50 1.56 1.51 -5.30
CA TRP A 50 2.34 0.95 -4.20
C TRP A 50 3.80 0.70 -4.54
N GLY A 51 4.25 1.09 -5.73
CA GLY A 51 5.62 0.81 -6.18
C GLY A 51 5.90 -0.67 -6.29
N PHE A 52 4.86 -1.48 -6.51
CA PHE A 52 4.92 -2.92 -6.41
C PHE A 52 5.59 -3.53 -7.63
N ALA A 53 6.66 -4.33 -7.41
CA ALA A 53 7.40 -4.99 -8.48
C ALA A 53 7.84 -4.04 -9.60
N ILE A 54 8.30 -2.84 -9.23
CA ILE A 54 8.91 -1.90 -10.16
C ILE A 54 10.43 -2.05 -10.08
N TYR A 55 11.03 -2.49 -11.19
CA TYR A 55 12.47 -2.72 -11.28
C TYR A 55 13.06 -1.97 -12.48
N GLY A 56 13.75 -0.88 -12.24
CA GLY A 56 14.32 -0.07 -13.31
C GLY A 56 13.22 0.45 -14.24
N LYS A 57 13.26 0.04 -15.51
CA LYS A 57 12.23 0.42 -16.49
C LYS A 57 11.04 -0.52 -16.54
N LYS A 58 11.10 -1.64 -15.82
CA LYS A 58 10.00 -2.60 -15.77
C LYS A 58 9.00 -2.17 -14.71
N VAL A 59 7.73 -2.08 -15.09
CA VAL A 59 6.63 -1.68 -14.21
C VAL A 59 5.56 -2.76 -14.27
N LEU A 60 5.20 -3.31 -13.11
CA LEU A 60 4.05 -4.19 -13.02
C LEU A 60 2.80 -3.33 -13.17
N LYS A 61 1.98 -3.63 -14.16
CA LYS A 61 0.73 -2.93 -14.42
C LYS A 61 -0.44 -3.81 -14.05
N PHE A 62 -1.46 -3.20 -13.47
CA PHE A 62 -2.74 -3.84 -13.17
C PHE A 62 -3.80 -3.31 -14.13
N ASP A 63 -4.78 -4.14 -14.46
CA ASP A 63 -5.86 -3.75 -15.37
C ASP A 63 -6.76 -2.68 -14.77
N ASN A 64 -6.90 -2.70 -13.44
CA ASN A 64 -7.74 -1.75 -12.72
C ASN A 64 -7.29 -1.68 -11.26
N TYR A 65 -7.85 -0.72 -10.52
CA TYR A 65 -7.50 -0.54 -9.10
C TYR A 65 -7.98 -1.68 -8.22
N THR A 66 -9.11 -2.30 -8.53
CA THR A 66 -9.62 -3.44 -7.75
C THR A 66 -8.61 -4.59 -7.78
N ASP A 67 -8.10 -4.94 -8.96
CA ASP A 67 -7.07 -5.99 -9.10
C ASP A 67 -5.79 -5.61 -8.36
N ALA A 68 -5.38 -4.36 -8.47
CA ALA A 68 -4.18 -3.87 -7.78
C ALA A 68 -4.34 -3.99 -6.26
N ILE A 69 -5.45 -3.52 -5.71
CA ILE A 69 -5.75 -3.57 -4.28
C ILE A 69 -5.74 -5.02 -3.78
N ASN A 70 -6.43 -5.91 -4.49
CA ASN A 70 -6.50 -7.32 -4.11
C ASN A 70 -5.13 -7.99 -4.14
N THR A 71 -4.33 -7.74 -5.17
CA THR A 71 -3.00 -8.33 -5.31
C THR A 71 -2.05 -7.83 -4.23
N VAL A 72 -2.01 -6.53 -4.01
CA VAL A 72 -1.13 -5.94 -2.98
C VAL A 72 -1.53 -6.42 -1.59
N THR A 73 -2.82 -6.42 -1.29
CA THR A 73 -3.33 -6.85 0.01
C THR A 73 -3.00 -8.32 0.26
N LYS A 74 -3.26 -9.19 -0.72
CA LYS A 74 -2.94 -10.61 -0.64
C LYS A 74 -1.46 -10.84 -0.41
N THR A 75 -0.61 -10.12 -1.14
CA THR A 75 0.84 -10.25 -1.02
C THR A 75 1.32 -9.83 0.36
N LEU A 76 0.83 -8.71 0.88
CA LEU A 76 1.19 -8.25 2.22
C LEU A 76 0.74 -9.25 3.29
N ALA A 77 -0.43 -9.88 3.10
CA ALA A 77 -0.93 -10.86 4.06
C ALA A 77 -0.11 -12.16 4.02
N ILE A 78 0.19 -12.68 2.85
CA ILE A 78 0.80 -14.00 2.69
C ILE A 78 2.34 -13.91 2.72
N GLN A 79 2.93 -12.99 1.95
CA GLN A 79 4.38 -12.93 1.78
C GLN A 79 5.08 -12.07 2.84
N TYR A 80 4.33 -11.27 3.60
CA TYR A 80 4.86 -10.43 4.66
C TYR A 80 4.34 -10.88 6.03
N LYS A 81 3.07 -10.64 6.33
CA LYS A 81 2.47 -11.03 7.61
C LYS A 81 2.62 -12.53 7.87
N GLY A 82 2.40 -13.37 6.86
CA GLY A 82 2.57 -14.82 6.96
C GLY A 82 4.01 -15.25 7.29
N GLN A 83 4.99 -14.36 7.09
CA GLN A 83 6.39 -14.59 7.41
C GLN A 83 6.83 -13.79 8.63
N GLY A 84 5.90 -13.28 9.43
CA GLY A 84 6.19 -12.53 10.64
C GLY A 84 6.48 -11.05 10.42
N LEU A 85 6.26 -10.52 9.21
CA LEU A 85 6.50 -9.11 8.88
C LEU A 85 5.16 -8.38 8.88
N GLU A 86 4.77 -7.85 10.04
CA GLU A 86 3.44 -7.31 10.27
C GLU A 86 3.42 -5.80 10.48
N THR A 87 4.41 -5.25 11.20
CA THR A 87 4.50 -3.80 11.42
C THR A 87 5.22 -3.11 10.26
N PRO A 88 5.01 -1.79 10.05
CA PRO A 88 5.77 -1.07 9.02
C PRO A 88 7.28 -1.24 9.16
N GLU A 89 7.81 -1.27 10.38
CA GLU A 89 9.23 -1.48 10.63
C GLU A 89 9.70 -2.85 10.13
N GLN A 90 8.90 -3.88 10.35
CA GLN A 90 9.19 -5.24 9.88
C GLN A 90 9.01 -5.36 8.37
N ILE A 91 7.91 -4.81 7.84
CA ILE A 91 7.62 -4.83 6.40
C ILE A 91 8.73 -4.16 5.62
N MET A 92 9.25 -3.05 6.13
CA MET A 92 10.31 -2.26 5.50
C MET A 92 11.54 -3.11 5.17
N THR A 93 11.87 -4.08 6.00
CA THR A 93 13.07 -4.91 5.79
C THR A 93 13.04 -5.68 4.48
N LYS A 94 11.86 -5.95 3.96
CA LYS A 94 11.65 -6.66 2.69
C LYS A 94 11.16 -5.72 1.59
N TYR A 95 10.28 -4.77 1.92
CA TYR A 95 9.69 -3.86 0.95
C TYR A 95 10.70 -2.82 0.44
N THR A 96 11.48 -2.27 1.35
CA THR A 96 12.52 -1.27 1.04
C THR A 96 13.79 -1.56 1.84
N PRO A 97 14.54 -2.62 1.48
CA PRO A 97 15.68 -3.06 2.30
C PRO A 97 16.78 -2.02 2.47
N GLY A 98 16.84 -1.01 1.58
CA GLY A 98 17.81 0.08 1.70
C GLY A 98 17.38 1.23 2.59
N SER A 99 16.17 1.19 3.15
CA SER A 99 15.67 2.29 3.96
C SER A 99 16.35 2.35 5.34
N ASN A 100 16.60 3.56 5.81
CA ASN A 100 17.17 3.84 7.12
C ASN A 100 16.11 4.02 8.21
N GLY A 101 14.89 3.56 7.98
CA GLY A 101 13.78 3.72 8.91
C GLY A 101 12.78 4.81 8.51
N SER A 102 13.12 5.66 7.55
CA SER A 102 12.23 6.75 7.13
C SER A 102 10.95 6.24 6.49
N TRP A 103 11.01 5.13 5.76
CA TRP A 103 9.84 4.52 5.14
C TRP A 103 8.81 4.10 6.21
N ALA A 104 9.25 3.36 7.21
CA ALA A 104 8.37 2.90 8.29
C ALA A 104 7.78 4.08 9.07
N LYS A 105 8.59 5.10 9.34
CA LYS A 105 8.14 6.29 10.05
C LYS A 105 7.02 7.00 9.29
N SER A 106 7.17 7.15 7.97
CA SER A 106 6.17 7.79 7.11
C SER A 106 4.89 6.96 7.02
N VAL A 107 5.02 5.64 6.84
CA VAL A 107 3.85 4.75 6.77
C VAL A 107 3.06 4.81 8.07
N ASN A 108 3.74 4.73 9.23
CA ASN A 108 3.09 4.86 10.53
C ASN A 108 2.38 6.21 10.69
N TYR A 109 3.01 7.28 10.24
CA TYR A 109 2.42 8.61 10.29
C TYR A 109 1.10 8.65 9.50
N PHE A 110 1.09 8.12 8.28
CA PHE A 110 -0.12 8.11 7.45
C PHE A 110 -1.20 7.18 8.00
N MET A 111 -0.82 6.04 8.58
CA MET A 111 -1.78 5.16 9.26
C MET A 111 -2.47 5.90 10.42
N ASP A 112 -1.71 6.65 11.21
CA ASP A 112 -2.27 7.44 12.31
C ASP A 112 -3.21 8.55 11.80
N GLN A 113 -2.86 9.22 10.71
CA GLN A 113 -3.70 10.23 10.09
C GLN A 113 -5.02 9.63 9.59
N LEU A 114 -4.99 8.45 9.00
CA LEU A 114 -6.18 7.76 8.55
C LEU A 114 -7.10 7.36 9.70
N ALA A 115 -6.52 6.90 10.80
CA ALA A 115 -7.30 6.58 12.00
C ALA A 115 -8.05 7.79 12.55
N VAL A 116 -7.42 8.96 12.50
CA VAL A 116 -8.05 10.22 12.96
C VAL A 116 -9.12 10.69 11.97
N ALA A 117 -8.91 10.45 10.67
CA ALA A 117 -9.84 10.90 9.62
C ALA A 117 -11.11 10.06 9.55
N LEU A 118 -11.11 8.89 10.13
CA LEU A 118 -12.26 7.98 10.16
C LEU A 118 -13.07 8.18 11.44
#